data_1283da158946e623cb47008ca49f12a7
#
_entry.id   1283da158946e623cb47008ca49f12a7
#
_cell.length_a   1.000
_cell.length_b   1.000
_cell.length_c   1.000
_cell.angle_alpha   90.00
_cell.angle_beta   90.00
_cell.angle_gamma   90.00
#
_symmetry.space_group_name_H-M   'P 1'
#
loop_
_entity.id
_entity.type
_entity.pdbx_description
1 polymer ?
#
loop_
_entity_poly.entity_id
_entity_poly.type
_entity_poly.pdbx_seq_one_letter_code
_entity_poly.pdbx_strand_id
1 'polypeptide(L)'
;MGKIILTGDRPTGKLHLGHYIGSLQRRVQLQNAGDFDRMFVFMADVQALTDNADNPEKIRQNITEVALDYLSAGLDPQKCTLYIQSMIPELAELTTYLMNLISVSRVQRNPTVKTEIKMRNFEANIPLGFFCYPVSQAADITAFKATTVPAGEDQEPMLEVTRELVRRFNQTYAPVLVEPEILLPEIACCRRLPGTDGKEKMSKSLGNCIYMSDDEKTVWKKVKKMSNGEPRMSMEEPGHLEGNAVFTYLEAFSTPEYFAEFWPEFKTLDELKEQYVKGGIGDGTCKKFLNSVINKMLDPIRARRHEFEQDIPEVFNILKKGSEDAREFAAQTMDEVRKAMRIDYFSDAAYIEEQAAKFKI
;
A
#
# COMPACT_ATOMS: atom_id res chain seq x y z
N MET A 1 9.59 -3.28 23.47
CA MET A 1 9.86 -3.57 22.06
C MET A 1 9.68 -2.26 21.31
N GLY A 2 10.58 -1.92 20.44
CA GLY A 2 10.50 -0.64 19.74
C GLY A 2 9.43 -0.62 18.65
N LYS A 3 9.24 0.51 18.00
CA LYS A 3 8.24 0.69 16.94
C LYS A 3 8.77 0.15 15.61
N ILE A 4 8.14 -0.89 15.08
CA ILE A 4 8.45 -1.46 13.77
C ILE A 4 7.28 -1.19 12.83
N ILE A 5 7.56 -0.51 11.73
CA ILE A 5 6.58 -0.17 10.70
C ILE A 5 6.72 -1.15 9.53
N LEU A 6 5.62 -1.74 9.11
CA LEU A 6 5.57 -2.56 7.89
C LEU A 6 4.44 -2.11 6.97
N THR A 7 4.73 -1.96 5.70
CA THR A 7 3.76 -1.58 4.68
C THR A 7 4.24 -2.04 3.31
N GLY A 8 3.34 -2.13 2.34
CA GLY A 8 3.69 -2.54 0.98
C GLY A 8 2.55 -2.38 0.00
N ASP A 9 2.85 -2.60 -1.28
CA ASP A 9 1.87 -2.59 -2.36
C ASP A 9 2.06 -3.81 -3.27
N ARG A 10 0.98 -4.25 -3.86
CA ARG A 10 0.99 -5.31 -4.89
C ARG A 10 1.51 -4.73 -6.21
N PRO A 11 2.55 -5.29 -6.83
CA PRO A 11 3.11 -4.79 -8.09
C PRO A 11 2.26 -5.19 -9.30
N THR A 12 1.03 -4.70 -9.35
CA THR A 12 0.06 -4.98 -10.43
C THR A 12 -0.01 -3.88 -11.49
N GLY A 13 0.86 -2.89 -11.42
CA GLY A 13 0.98 -1.73 -12.32
C GLY A 13 1.60 -0.53 -11.60
N LYS A 14 1.89 0.53 -12.35
CA LYS A 14 2.40 1.81 -11.84
C LYS A 14 1.50 2.36 -10.72
N LEU A 15 2.09 3.12 -9.79
CA LEU A 15 1.32 3.78 -8.75
C LEU A 15 0.68 5.07 -9.29
N HIS A 16 -0.53 5.35 -8.84
CA HIS A 16 -1.30 6.53 -9.22
C HIS A 16 -1.51 7.47 -8.02
N LEU A 17 -2.04 8.67 -8.25
CA LEU A 17 -2.26 9.69 -7.22
C LEU A 17 -3.05 9.17 -6.02
N GLY A 18 -3.97 8.23 -6.22
CA GLY A 18 -4.70 7.59 -5.12
C GLY A 18 -3.80 6.75 -4.20
N HIS A 19 -2.76 6.07 -4.73
CA HIS A 19 -1.75 5.40 -3.90
C HIS A 19 -0.84 6.43 -3.22
N TYR A 20 -0.46 7.50 -3.94
CA TYR A 20 0.40 8.53 -3.41
C TYR A 20 -0.20 9.17 -2.16
N ILE A 21 -1.42 9.72 -2.27
CA ILE A 21 -2.06 10.41 -1.15
C ILE A 21 -2.61 9.46 -0.09
N GLY A 22 -3.09 8.27 -0.51
CA GLY A 22 -3.70 7.30 0.41
C GLY A 22 -2.70 6.57 1.29
N SER A 23 -1.45 6.43 0.87
CA SER A 23 -0.45 5.69 1.65
C SER A 23 0.99 6.16 1.48
N LEU A 24 1.48 6.38 0.23
CA LEU A 24 2.90 6.56 -0.02
C LEU A 24 3.44 7.87 0.58
N GLN A 25 2.70 8.97 0.47
CA GLN A 25 3.04 10.25 1.09
C GLN A 25 3.19 10.09 2.62
N ARG A 26 2.28 9.35 3.26
CA ARG A 26 2.36 9.08 4.71
C ARG A 26 3.58 8.23 5.06
N ARG A 27 3.94 7.26 4.25
CA ARG A 27 5.17 6.46 4.44
C ARG A 27 6.41 7.34 4.43
N VAL A 28 6.51 8.27 3.48
CA VAL A 28 7.63 9.24 3.40
C VAL A 28 7.64 10.16 4.62
N GLN A 29 6.47 10.63 5.08
CA GLN A 29 6.37 11.44 6.30
C GLN A 29 6.84 10.67 7.54
N LEU A 30 6.38 9.42 7.71
CA LEU A 30 6.80 8.55 8.82
C LEU A 30 8.31 8.29 8.79
N GLN A 31 8.86 7.96 7.61
CA GLN A 31 10.28 7.81 7.41
C GLN A 31 11.06 9.05 7.84
N ASN A 32 10.60 10.23 7.44
CA ASN A 32 11.31 11.49 7.73
C ASN A 32 11.14 11.94 9.19
N ALA A 33 10.06 11.55 9.84
CA ALA A 33 9.89 11.78 11.29
C ALA A 33 10.88 10.94 12.12
N GLY A 34 11.28 9.75 11.64
CA GLY A 34 12.29 8.92 12.28
C GLY A 34 11.85 8.29 13.62
N ASP A 35 10.55 8.33 13.94
CA ASP A 35 10.00 7.80 15.19
C ASP A 35 9.70 6.29 15.03
N PHE A 36 10.73 5.49 14.79
CA PHE A 36 10.67 4.04 14.67
C PHE A 36 12.08 3.43 14.79
N ASP A 37 12.16 2.15 15.16
CA ASP A 37 13.43 1.42 15.16
C ASP A 37 13.74 0.83 13.79
N ARG A 38 12.71 0.32 13.10
CA ARG A 38 12.81 -0.25 11.74
C ARG A 38 11.56 0.10 10.93
N MET A 39 11.76 0.34 9.64
CA MET A 39 10.68 0.52 8.68
C MET A 39 10.92 -0.37 7.46
N PHE A 40 9.97 -1.26 7.21
CA PHE A 40 9.97 -2.19 6.09
C PHE A 40 8.90 -1.80 5.08
N VAL A 41 9.30 -1.65 3.81
CA VAL A 41 8.38 -1.34 2.71
C VAL A 41 8.59 -2.35 1.60
N PHE A 42 7.56 -3.11 1.26
CA PHE A 42 7.72 -4.23 0.36
C PHE A 42 6.82 -4.22 -0.87
N MET A 43 7.28 -4.92 -1.88
CA MET A 43 6.49 -5.26 -3.06
C MET A 43 5.93 -6.65 -2.89
N ALA A 44 4.60 -6.75 -2.73
CA ALA A 44 3.87 -7.98 -2.43
C ALA A 44 3.60 -8.78 -3.71
N ASP A 45 4.65 -9.31 -4.33
CA ASP A 45 4.58 -10.05 -5.60
C ASP A 45 3.91 -11.42 -5.47
N VAL A 46 4.15 -12.14 -4.38
CA VAL A 46 3.48 -13.41 -4.10
C VAL A 46 1.97 -13.18 -3.92
N GLN A 47 1.57 -12.14 -3.20
CA GLN A 47 0.17 -11.80 -3.09
C GLN A 47 -0.45 -11.29 -4.41
N ALA A 48 0.34 -10.60 -5.24
CA ALA A 48 -0.12 -10.19 -6.56
C ALA A 48 -0.39 -11.40 -7.48
N LEU A 49 0.33 -12.50 -7.31
CA LEU A 49 0.12 -13.74 -8.08
C LEU A 49 -1.20 -14.46 -7.71
N THR A 50 -1.80 -14.20 -6.55
CA THR A 50 -3.04 -14.90 -6.15
C THR A 50 -4.22 -14.68 -7.10
N ASP A 51 -4.20 -13.59 -7.86
CA ASP A 51 -5.20 -13.22 -8.86
C ASP A 51 -4.58 -12.84 -10.23
N ASN A 52 -3.31 -13.14 -10.44
CA ASN A 52 -2.57 -12.96 -11.70
C ASN A 52 -1.63 -14.15 -11.97
N ALA A 53 -2.00 -15.34 -11.53
CA ALA A 53 -1.15 -16.55 -11.69
C ALA A 53 -0.90 -16.93 -13.15
N ASP A 54 -1.84 -16.58 -14.03
CA ASP A 54 -1.77 -16.77 -15.48
C ASP A 54 -0.90 -15.74 -16.21
N ASN A 55 -0.49 -14.67 -15.53
CA ASN A 55 0.32 -13.60 -16.11
C ASN A 55 1.46 -13.15 -15.19
N PRO A 56 2.44 -14.02 -14.86
CA PRO A 56 3.56 -13.69 -13.98
C PRO A 56 4.45 -12.58 -14.55
N GLU A 57 4.55 -12.46 -15.87
CA GLU A 57 5.34 -11.43 -16.53
C GLU A 57 4.84 -10.02 -16.20
N LYS A 58 3.52 -9.83 -16.08
CA LYS A 58 2.93 -8.57 -15.61
C LYS A 58 3.48 -8.18 -14.23
N ILE A 59 3.56 -9.14 -13.30
CA ILE A 59 4.08 -8.88 -11.95
C ILE A 59 5.57 -8.55 -12.03
N ARG A 60 6.34 -9.35 -12.77
CA ARG A 60 7.78 -9.16 -12.95
C ARG A 60 8.13 -7.76 -13.47
N GLN A 61 7.46 -7.29 -14.51
CA GLN A 61 7.67 -5.95 -15.08
C GLN A 61 7.30 -4.83 -14.09
N ASN A 62 6.26 -5.03 -13.29
CA ASN A 62 5.81 -4.03 -12.36
C ASN A 62 6.64 -3.94 -11.06
N ILE A 63 7.52 -4.89 -10.76
CA ILE A 63 8.50 -4.74 -9.67
C ILE A 63 9.35 -3.49 -9.92
N THR A 64 9.92 -3.33 -11.10
CA THR A 64 10.74 -2.16 -11.45
C THR A 64 9.94 -0.87 -11.38
N GLU A 65 8.71 -0.88 -11.93
CA GLU A 65 7.84 0.30 -11.93
C GLU A 65 7.49 0.76 -10.49
N VAL A 66 7.14 -0.17 -9.60
CA VAL A 66 6.81 0.15 -8.21
C VAL A 66 8.04 0.58 -7.43
N ALA A 67 9.20 -0.03 -7.67
CA ALA A 67 10.46 0.40 -7.05
C ALA A 67 10.82 1.84 -7.44
N LEU A 68 10.71 2.18 -8.72
CA LEU A 68 10.90 3.54 -9.21
C LEU A 68 9.90 4.53 -8.59
N ASP A 69 8.63 4.13 -8.47
CA ASP A 69 7.60 4.95 -7.82
C ASP A 69 7.91 5.18 -6.32
N TYR A 70 8.39 4.17 -5.60
CA TYR A 70 8.79 4.29 -4.20
C TYR A 70 9.96 5.27 -4.01
N LEU A 71 11.04 5.06 -4.75
CA LEU A 71 12.24 5.88 -4.69
C LEU A 71 11.96 7.33 -5.13
N SER A 72 11.20 7.49 -6.22
CA SER A 72 10.84 8.81 -6.73
C SER A 72 9.93 9.60 -5.79
N ALA A 73 9.04 8.92 -5.05
CA ALA A 73 8.22 9.56 -4.04
C ALA A 73 9.02 10.05 -2.82
N GLY A 74 10.25 9.54 -2.64
CA GLY A 74 11.15 9.96 -1.57
C GLY A 74 11.39 8.93 -0.47
N LEU A 75 11.04 7.65 -0.70
CA LEU A 75 11.52 6.58 0.17
C LEU A 75 13.03 6.43 0.00
N ASP A 76 13.74 6.49 1.10
CA ASP A 76 15.20 6.49 1.20
C ASP A 76 15.68 5.11 1.70
N PRO A 77 16.40 4.33 0.87
CA PRO A 77 16.90 3.02 1.27
C PRO A 77 17.92 3.03 2.41
N GLN A 78 18.40 4.21 2.82
CA GLN A 78 19.22 4.36 4.02
C GLN A 78 18.40 4.48 5.30
N LYS A 79 17.11 4.82 5.19
CA LYS A 79 16.19 5.02 6.31
C LYS A 79 15.13 3.93 6.44
N CYS A 80 14.80 3.26 5.34
CA CYS A 80 13.85 2.15 5.33
C CYS A 80 14.36 1.00 4.46
N THR A 81 13.93 -0.22 4.80
CA THR A 81 14.31 -1.43 4.06
C THR A 81 13.28 -1.68 2.96
N LEU A 82 13.70 -1.54 1.69
CA LEU A 82 12.87 -1.83 0.51
C LEU A 82 13.14 -3.26 0.03
N TYR A 83 12.11 -4.13 -0.02
CA TYR A 83 12.33 -5.53 -0.39
C TYR A 83 11.19 -6.12 -1.24
N ILE A 84 11.48 -7.29 -1.85
CA ILE A 84 10.53 -8.08 -2.63
C ILE A 84 10.08 -9.26 -1.78
N GLN A 85 8.78 -9.46 -1.63
CA GLN A 85 8.17 -10.48 -0.75
C GLN A 85 8.66 -11.90 -1.07
N SER A 86 8.73 -12.28 -2.34
CA SER A 86 9.17 -13.62 -2.76
C SER A 86 10.63 -13.95 -2.43
N MET A 87 11.44 -12.94 -2.09
CA MET A 87 12.83 -13.13 -1.66
C MET A 87 12.95 -13.57 -0.19
N ILE A 88 11.84 -13.66 0.52
CA ILE A 88 11.77 -14.02 1.94
C ILE A 88 10.98 -15.34 2.08
N PRO A 89 11.60 -16.51 1.86
CA PRO A 89 10.93 -17.81 1.94
C PRO A 89 10.33 -18.13 3.31
N GLU A 90 10.86 -17.53 4.36
CA GLU A 90 10.38 -17.60 5.74
C GLU A 90 8.90 -17.21 5.88
N LEU A 91 8.40 -16.30 5.02
CA LEU A 91 6.99 -15.88 5.00
C LEU A 91 6.05 -17.02 4.57
N ALA A 92 6.47 -17.84 3.59
CA ALA A 92 5.69 -18.99 3.16
C ALA A 92 5.65 -20.09 4.24
N GLU A 93 6.75 -20.28 4.94
CA GLU A 93 6.82 -21.23 6.07
C GLU A 93 5.89 -20.77 7.20
N LEU A 94 5.99 -19.52 7.63
CA LEU A 94 5.12 -18.97 8.68
C LEU A 94 3.65 -19.01 8.28
N THR A 95 3.32 -18.70 7.02
CA THR A 95 1.96 -18.81 6.49
C THR A 95 1.41 -20.23 6.71
N THR A 96 2.21 -21.26 6.42
CA THR A 96 1.81 -22.66 6.61
C THR A 96 1.51 -22.98 8.09
N TYR A 97 2.32 -22.47 9.01
CA TYR A 97 2.08 -22.67 10.44
C TYR A 97 0.83 -21.94 10.93
N LEU A 98 0.63 -20.70 10.50
CA LEU A 98 -0.54 -19.91 10.86
C LEU A 98 -1.85 -20.50 10.29
N MET A 99 -1.83 -21.15 9.11
CA MET A 99 -2.99 -21.83 8.54
C MET A 99 -3.56 -22.91 9.48
N ASN A 100 -2.73 -23.55 10.32
CA ASN A 100 -3.19 -24.54 11.28
C ASN A 100 -3.94 -23.93 12.47
N LEU A 101 -3.88 -22.61 12.64
CA LEU A 101 -4.47 -21.90 13.77
C LEU A 101 -5.79 -21.19 13.42
N ILE A 102 -6.27 -21.28 12.17
CA ILE A 102 -7.50 -20.62 11.74
C ILE A 102 -8.37 -21.56 10.90
N SER A 103 -9.68 -21.45 11.05
CA SER A 103 -10.58 -22.28 10.24
C SER A 103 -10.96 -21.60 8.92
N VAL A 104 -11.29 -22.43 7.90
CA VAL A 104 -11.83 -21.96 6.62
C VAL A 104 -13.05 -21.05 6.82
N SER A 105 -13.97 -21.45 7.70
CA SER A 105 -15.17 -20.65 7.98
C SER A 105 -14.88 -19.29 8.61
N ARG A 106 -13.77 -19.13 9.35
CA ARG A 106 -13.38 -17.84 9.92
C ARG A 106 -12.84 -16.90 8.83
N VAL A 107 -11.99 -17.40 7.94
CA VAL A 107 -11.50 -16.63 6.78
C VAL A 107 -12.65 -16.22 5.86
N GLN A 108 -13.55 -17.17 5.56
CA GLN A 108 -14.70 -16.92 4.69
C GLN A 108 -15.68 -15.86 5.23
N ARG A 109 -15.75 -15.67 6.56
CA ARG A 109 -16.60 -14.63 7.18
C ARG A 109 -15.98 -13.25 7.17
N ASN A 110 -14.69 -13.10 6.82
CA ASN A 110 -14.07 -11.79 6.74
C ASN A 110 -14.78 -10.91 5.69
N PRO A 111 -15.19 -9.67 6.04
CA PRO A 111 -15.96 -8.81 5.15
C PRO A 111 -15.18 -8.39 3.90
N THR A 112 -13.86 -8.13 4.01
CA THR A 112 -13.02 -7.77 2.86
C THR A 112 -12.91 -8.94 1.90
N VAL A 113 -12.66 -10.16 2.39
CA VAL A 113 -12.62 -11.38 1.56
C VAL A 113 -13.94 -11.60 0.83
N LYS A 114 -15.07 -11.45 1.51
CA LYS A 114 -16.41 -11.57 0.87
C LYS A 114 -16.60 -10.56 -0.26
N THR A 115 -16.23 -9.31 -0.02
CA THR A 115 -16.36 -8.23 -1.00
C THR A 115 -15.47 -8.50 -2.21
N GLU A 116 -14.24 -8.89 -2.00
CA GLU A 116 -13.29 -9.19 -3.08
C GLU A 116 -13.69 -10.42 -3.91
N ILE A 117 -14.20 -11.48 -3.28
CA ILE A 117 -14.74 -12.67 -4.00
C ILE A 117 -15.82 -12.24 -4.98
N LYS A 118 -16.77 -11.39 -4.55
CA LYS A 118 -17.82 -10.86 -5.42
C LYS A 118 -17.28 -9.98 -6.54
N MET A 119 -16.42 -9.04 -6.21
CA MET A 119 -15.84 -8.11 -7.19
C MET A 119 -15.03 -8.81 -8.29
N ARG A 120 -14.46 -9.99 -7.99
CA ARG A 120 -13.64 -10.78 -8.90
C ARG A 120 -14.41 -11.90 -9.59
N ASN A 121 -15.70 -12.07 -9.29
CA ASN A 121 -16.53 -13.19 -9.80
C ASN A 121 -15.96 -14.57 -9.45
N PHE A 122 -15.35 -14.73 -8.27
CA PHE A 122 -14.78 -15.98 -7.80
C PHE A 122 -15.79 -16.86 -7.05
N GLU A 123 -17.05 -16.46 -6.97
CA GLU A 123 -18.09 -17.14 -6.15
C GLU A 123 -18.23 -18.64 -6.46
N ALA A 124 -18.11 -19.02 -7.73
CA ALA A 124 -18.21 -20.43 -8.16
C ALA A 124 -16.90 -21.21 -8.04
N ASN A 125 -15.74 -20.52 -8.07
CA ASN A 125 -14.42 -21.18 -8.07
C ASN A 125 -13.37 -20.24 -7.47
N ILE A 126 -13.21 -20.29 -6.15
CA ILE A 126 -12.25 -19.46 -5.42
C ILE A 126 -10.85 -20.10 -5.54
N PRO A 127 -9.85 -19.42 -6.13
CA PRO A 127 -8.48 -19.91 -6.10
C PRO A 127 -7.99 -20.05 -4.66
N LEU A 128 -7.36 -21.17 -4.32
CA LEU A 128 -6.92 -21.45 -2.95
C LEU A 128 -5.92 -20.38 -2.46
N GLY A 129 -4.96 -19.99 -3.30
CA GLY A 129 -4.00 -18.93 -2.95
C GLY A 129 -4.69 -17.61 -2.63
N PHE A 130 -5.72 -17.24 -3.41
CA PHE A 130 -6.56 -16.07 -3.11
C PHE A 130 -7.32 -16.24 -1.79
N PHE A 131 -7.86 -17.42 -1.51
CA PHE A 131 -8.58 -17.66 -0.25
C PHE A 131 -7.67 -17.57 0.97
N CYS A 132 -6.41 -17.98 0.84
CA CYS A 132 -5.43 -18.02 1.93
C CYS A 132 -4.69 -16.68 2.14
N TYR A 133 -4.84 -15.66 1.27
CA TYR A 133 -4.06 -14.43 1.37
C TYR A 133 -4.18 -13.70 2.72
N PRO A 134 -5.29 -13.73 3.47
CA PRO A 134 -5.35 -13.08 4.78
C PRO A 134 -4.38 -13.68 5.80
N VAL A 135 -4.12 -14.99 5.68
CA VAL A 135 -3.14 -15.69 6.53
C VAL A 135 -1.71 -15.38 6.07
N SER A 136 -1.48 -15.32 4.76
CA SER A 136 -0.21 -14.89 4.20
C SER A 136 0.12 -13.45 4.59
N GLN A 137 -0.86 -12.54 4.55
CA GLN A 137 -0.68 -11.16 5.02
C GLN A 137 -0.36 -11.09 6.52
N ALA A 138 -0.97 -11.96 7.33
CA ALA A 138 -0.62 -12.07 8.74
C ALA A 138 0.82 -12.54 8.93
N ALA A 139 1.32 -13.46 8.09
CA ALA A 139 2.72 -13.88 8.12
C ALA A 139 3.66 -12.75 7.70
N ASP A 140 3.32 -11.96 6.65
CA ASP A 140 4.10 -10.79 6.25
C ASP A 140 4.28 -9.82 7.43
N ILE A 141 3.23 -9.58 8.20
CA ILE A 141 3.25 -8.63 9.33
C ILE A 141 4.04 -9.20 10.53
N THR A 142 3.77 -10.45 10.87
CA THR A 142 4.26 -11.04 12.12
C THR A 142 5.70 -11.55 12.04
N ALA A 143 6.19 -11.93 10.85
CA ALA A 143 7.59 -12.27 10.63
C ALA A 143 8.55 -11.11 10.95
N PHE A 144 8.09 -9.89 10.76
CA PHE A 144 8.84 -8.68 11.09
C PHE A 144 8.50 -8.12 12.48
N LYS A 145 7.66 -8.81 13.26
CA LYS A 145 7.17 -8.30 14.55
C LYS A 145 6.66 -6.87 14.46
N ALA A 146 5.98 -6.55 13.33
CA ALA A 146 5.51 -5.20 13.05
C ALA A 146 4.48 -4.77 14.11
N THR A 147 4.74 -3.61 14.73
CA THR A 147 3.84 -3.00 15.71
C THR A 147 2.87 -2.03 15.05
N THR A 148 3.22 -1.50 13.88
CA THR A 148 2.45 -0.45 13.20
C THR A 148 2.34 -0.74 11.70
N VAL A 149 1.11 -0.77 11.19
CA VAL A 149 0.80 -0.99 9.77
C VAL A 149 0.05 0.22 9.22
N PRO A 150 0.72 1.12 8.49
CA PRO A 150 0.05 2.21 7.77
C PRO A 150 -0.81 1.64 6.64
N ALA A 151 -2.13 1.76 6.75
CA ALA A 151 -3.08 1.20 5.79
C ALA A 151 -4.43 1.93 5.81
N GLY A 152 -5.25 1.72 4.78
CA GLY A 152 -6.63 2.21 4.74
C GLY A 152 -7.57 1.41 5.66
N GLU A 153 -8.74 1.97 5.94
CA GLU A 153 -9.78 1.32 6.79
C GLU A 153 -10.23 -0.05 6.26
N ASP A 154 -10.15 -0.28 4.95
CA ASP A 154 -10.48 -1.56 4.32
C ASP A 154 -9.56 -2.71 4.74
N GLN A 155 -8.40 -2.40 5.34
CA GLN A 155 -7.43 -3.37 5.86
C GLN A 155 -7.68 -3.73 7.34
N GLU A 156 -8.52 -3.01 8.07
CA GLU A 156 -8.82 -3.32 9.48
C GLU A 156 -9.28 -4.78 9.69
N PRO A 157 -10.18 -5.35 8.85
CA PRO A 157 -10.58 -6.75 9.00
C PRO A 157 -9.43 -7.75 8.79
N MET A 158 -8.39 -7.38 8.04
CA MET A 158 -7.19 -8.20 7.87
C MET A 158 -6.30 -8.16 9.11
N LEU A 159 -6.14 -6.97 9.70
CA LEU A 159 -5.39 -6.83 10.95
C LEU A 159 -6.10 -7.52 12.12
N GLU A 160 -7.43 -7.56 12.14
CA GLU A 160 -8.17 -8.37 13.13
C GLU A 160 -7.84 -9.86 13.02
N VAL A 161 -7.78 -10.41 11.80
CA VAL A 161 -7.34 -11.79 11.57
C VAL A 161 -5.90 -11.98 12.04
N THR A 162 -5.02 -11.02 11.76
CA THR A 162 -3.63 -11.07 12.20
C THR A 162 -3.52 -11.10 13.72
N ARG A 163 -4.22 -10.21 14.44
CA ARG A 163 -4.24 -10.19 15.91
C ARG A 163 -4.82 -11.49 16.50
N GLU A 164 -5.88 -12.04 15.88
CA GLU A 164 -6.44 -13.34 16.29
C GLU A 164 -5.39 -14.45 16.16
N LEU A 165 -4.67 -14.51 15.05
CA LEU A 165 -3.61 -15.49 14.81
C LEU A 165 -2.43 -15.32 15.79
N VAL A 166 -2.02 -14.09 16.07
CA VAL A 166 -0.97 -13.79 17.06
C VAL A 166 -1.38 -14.32 18.44
N ARG A 167 -2.59 -13.99 18.90
CA ARG A 167 -3.09 -14.46 20.20
C ARG A 167 -3.13 -15.98 20.27
N ARG A 168 -3.65 -16.62 19.23
CA ARG A 168 -3.71 -18.10 19.17
C ARG A 168 -2.33 -18.72 19.17
N PHE A 169 -1.41 -18.20 18.37
CA PHE A 169 -0.04 -18.70 18.34
C PHE A 169 0.61 -18.59 19.71
N ASN A 170 0.56 -17.40 20.32
CA ASN A 170 1.20 -17.13 21.60
C ASN A 170 0.57 -17.93 22.76
N GLN A 171 -0.72 -18.20 22.72
CA GLN A 171 -1.41 -19.05 23.71
C GLN A 171 -1.12 -20.54 23.52
N THR A 172 -0.99 -20.99 22.27
CA THR A 172 -0.79 -22.42 21.95
C THR A 172 0.65 -22.86 22.17
N TYR A 173 1.60 -22.00 21.83
CA TYR A 173 3.03 -22.34 21.82
C TYR A 173 3.83 -21.52 22.85
N ALA A 174 4.19 -20.27 22.49
CA ALA A 174 4.89 -19.34 23.39
C ALA A 174 4.70 -17.89 22.87
N PRO A 175 4.89 -16.86 23.73
CA PRO A 175 4.74 -15.45 23.35
C PRO A 175 5.91 -14.97 22.48
N VAL A 176 5.82 -15.19 21.18
CA VAL A 176 6.82 -14.81 20.17
C VAL A 176 6.31 -13.71 19.23
N LEU A 177 5.07 -13.84 18.75
CA LEU A 177 4.51 -12.92 17.76
C LEU A 177 3.91 -11.67 18.42
N VAL A 178 3.89 -10.55 17.69
CA VAL A 178 3.45 -9.24 18.18
C VAL A 178 2.15 -8.83 17.48
N GLU A 179 1.19 -8.30 18.22
CA GLU A 179 -0.05 -7.77 17.66
C GLU A 179 0.20 -6.41 17.00
N PRO A 180 -0.18 -6.23 15.73
CA PRO A 180 -0.05 -4.96 15.04
C PRO A 180 -1.19 -4.01 15.32
N GLU A 181 -0.91 -2.70 15.24
CA GLU A 181 -1.90 -1.64 15.19
C GLU A 181 -1.98 -1.03 13.78
N ILE A 182 -3.19 -0.68 13.34
CA ILE A 182 -3.38 0.05 12.11
C ILE A 182 -3.09 1.53 12.34
N LEU A 183 -2.38 2.15 11.40
CA LEU A 183 -2.21 3.59 11.36
C LEU A 183 -2.98 4.16 10.16
N LEU A 184 -4.15 4.73 10.43
CA LEU A 184 -5.02 5.30 9.42
C LEU A 184 -4.50 6.65 8.89
N PRO A 185 -4.82 7.04 7.63
CA PRO A 185 -4.58 8.39 7.13
C PRO A 185 -5.33 9.45 7.95
N GLU A 186 -4.67 10.56 8.26
CA GLU A 186 -5.23 11.63 9.10
C GLU A 186 -6.35 12.39 8.38
N ILE A 187 -6.25 12.58 7.07
CA ILE A 187 -7.17 13.39 6.29
C ILE A 187 -8.21 12.50 5.58
N ALA A 188 -9.48 12.78 5.79
CA ALA A 188 -10.59 11.96 5.28
C ALA A 188 -10.63 11.88 3.73
N CYS A 189 -10.38 12.98 3.00
CA CYS A 189 -10.33 12.98 1.53
C CYS A 189 -9.21 12.10 0.97
N CYS A 190 -8.11 11.92 1.73
CA CYS A 190 -6.98 11.08 1.34
C CYS A 190 -7.29 9.57 1.44
N ARG A 191 -8.36 9.20 2.15
CA ARG A 191 -8.73 7.80 2.36
C ARG A 191 -9.25 7.14 1.08
N ARG A 192 -9.91 7.89 0.20
CA ARG A 192 -10.52 7.35 -1.02
C ARG A 192 -10.63 8.40 -2.12
N LEU A 193 -9.54 8.66 -2.85
CA LEU A 193 -9.58 9.56 -4.01
C LEU A 193 -10.39 8.91 -5.15
N PRO A 194 -11.43 9.59 -5.70
CA PRO A 194 -12.18 9.08 -6.84
C PRO A 194 -11.31 9.07 -8.10
N GLY A 195 -11.69 8.27 -9.09
CA GLY A 195 -11.12 8.35 -10.42
C GLY A 195 -11.45 9.68 -11.13
N THR A 196 -10.81 9.93 -12.25
CA THR A 196 -11.06 11.14 -13.05
C THR A 196 -12.49 11.24 -13.57
N ASP A 197 -13.24 10.14 -13.54
CA ASP A 197 -14.69 10.06 -13.86
C ASP A 197 -15.60 10.59 -12.74
N GLY A 198 -15.06 10.79 -11.52
CA GLY A 198 -15.79 11.28 -10.36
C GLY A 198 -16.77 10.28 -9.73
N LYS A 199 -16.82 9.04 -10.21
CA LYS A 199 -17.81 8.03 -9.79
C LYS A 199 -17.18 6.93 -8.95
N GLU A 200 -16.24 6.22 -9.53
CA GLU A 200 -15.62 5.06 -8.93
C GLU A 200 -14.28 5.42 -8.29
N LYS A 201 -13.80 4.55 -7.39
CA LYS A 201 -12.43 4.65 -6.88
C LYS A 201 -11.45 4.63 -8.05
N MET A 202 -10.37 5.41 -7.95
CA MET A 202 -9.28 5.38 -8.93
C MET A 202 -8.78 3.94 -9.11
N SER A 203 -8.84 3.43 -10.34
CA SER A 203 -8.49 2.05 -10.66
C SER A 203 -7.79 1.95 -12.01
N LYS A 204 -6.72 1.16 -12.04
CA LYS A 204 -5.95 0.89 -13.27
C LYS A 204 -6.80 0.23 -14.35
N SER A 205 -7.67 -0.71 -13.95
CA SER A 205 -8.56 -1.44 -14.88
C SER A 205 -9.64 -0.58 -15.53
N LEU A 206 -10.06 0.50 -14.86
CA LEU A 206 -11.03 1.45 -15.39
C LEU A 206 -10.40 2.56 -16.24
N GLY A 207 -9.07 2.67 -16.24
CA GLY A 207 -8.36 3.71 -16.99
C GLY A 207 -8.62 5.14 -16.49
N ASN A 208 -9.17 5.30 -15.28
CA ASN A 208 -9.54 6.56 -14.65
C ASN A 208 -8.46 7.10 -13.69
N CYS A 209 -7.19 6.73 -13.94
CA CYS A 209 -6.05 7.07 -13.08
C CYS A 209 -5.18 8.20 -13.67
N ILE A 210 -4.64 9.05 -12.78
CA ILE A 210 -3.44 9.85 -13.05
C ILE A 210 -2.28 9.14 -12.35
N TYR A 211 -1.27 8.70 -13.11
CA TYR A 211 -0.08 8.03 -12.58
C TYR A 211 0.94 9.05 -12.09
N MET A 212 1.75 8.66 -11.11
CA MET A 212 2.85 9.49 -10.62
C MET A 212 3.90 9.77 -11.71
N SER A 213 4.04 8.84 -12.65
CA SER A 213 4.95 8.92 -13.80
C SER A 213 4.36 9.59 -15.05
N ASP A 214 3.09 10.06 -15.01
CA ASP A 214 2.50 10.76 -16.15
C ASP A 214 3.24 12.08 -16.41
N ASP A 215 3.56 12.37 -17.67
CA ASP A 215 4.09 13.66 -18.09
C ASP A 215 3.04 14.78 -18.05
N GLU A 216 3.47 16.02 -18.13
CA GLU A 216 2.59 17.20 -18.06
C GLU A 216 1.45 17.16 -19.08
N LYS A 217 1.76 16.72 -20.31
CA LYS A 217 0.77 16.64 -21.41
C LYS A 217 -0.26 15.57 -21.10
N THR A 218 0.16 14.44 -20.56
CA THR A 218 -0.72 13.33 -20.15
C THR A 218 -1.61 13.74 -18.99
N VAL A 219 -1.05 14.40 -17.97
CA VAL A 219 -1.83 14.95 -16.84
C VAL A 219 -2.88 15.91 -17.36
N TRP A 220 -2.51 16.88 -18.21
CA TRP A 220 -3.48 17.82 -18.78
C TRP A 220 -4.59 17.11 -19.57
N LYS A 221 -4.24 16.13 -20.40
CA LYS A 221 -5.21 15.34 -21.16
C LYS A 221 -6.23 14.65 -20.26
N LYS A 222 -5.80 14.15 -19.09
CA LYS A 222 -6.66 13.48 -18.10
C LYS A 222 -7.47 14.49 -17.30
N VAL A 223 -6.86 15.57 -16.79
CA VAL A 223 -7.54 16.62 -16.03
C VAL A 223 -8.61 17.33 -16.89
N LYS A 224 -8.31 17.63 -18.16
CA LYS A 224 -9.26 18.24 -19.07
C LYS A 224 -10.57 17.43 -19.20
N LYS A 225 -10.49 16.09 -19.09
CA LYS A 225 -11.62 15.17 -19.21
C LYS A 225 -12.29 14.82 -17.87
N MET A 226 -11.77 15.35 -16.75
CA MET A 226 -12.33 15.05 -15.42
C MET A 226 -13.80 15.50 -15.33
N SER A 227 -14.57 14.73 -14.55
CA SER A 227 -15.96 15.07 -14.23
C SER A 227 -16.02 16.33 -13.38
N ASN A 228 -16.93 17.24 -13.75
CA ASN A 228 -17.30 18.41 -12.96
C ASN A 228 -18.56 18.18 -12.10
N GLY A 229 -19.03 16.93 -11.99
CA GLY A 229 -20.33 16.62 -11.38
C GLY A 229 -21.48 16.93 -12.34
N GLU A 230 -22.49 17.64 -11.86
CA GLU A 230 -23.62 18.10 -12.69
C GLU A 230 -23.15 19.07 -13.78
N PRO A 231 -23.54 18.85 -15.05
CA PRO A 231 -23.20 19.77 -16.12
C PRO A 231 -23.99 21.08 -15.99
N ARG A 232 -23.35 22.20 -16.35
CA ARG A 232 -24.00 23.53 -16.46
C ARG A 232 -23.79 24.10 -17.85
N MET A 233 -24.70 24.96 -18.25
CA MET A 233 -24.75 25.49 -19.62
C MET A 233 -23.81 26.68 -19.79
N SER A 234 -23.58 27.47 -18.73
CA SER A 234 -22.72 28.66 -18.77
C SER A 234 -21.93 28.79 -17.46
N MET A 235 -20.89 29.64 -17.46
CA MET A 235 -20.10 29.91 -16.28
C MET A 235 -20.81 30.81 -15.26
N GLU A 236 -21.84 31.53 -15.67
CA GLU A 236 -22.66 32.38 -14.81
C GLU A 236 -23.61 31.56 -13.93
N GLU A 237 -23.96 30.32 -14.36
CA GLU A 237 -24.73 29.43 -13.51
C GLU A 237 -23.97 28.97 -12.29
N PRO A 238 -24.66 28.76 -11.15
CA PRO A 238 -24.06 28.16 -9.95
C PRO A 238 -23.33 26.88 -10.26
N GLY A 239 -22.13 26.74 -9.73
CA GLY A 239 -21.36 25.50 -9.83
C GLY A 239 -21.76 24.48 -8.76
N HIS A 240 -21.62 23.19 -9.06
CA HIS A 240 -21.92 22.10 -8.15
C HIS A 240 -20.62 21.43 -7.66
N LEU A 241 -20.52 21.24 -6.33
CA LEU A 241 -19.36 20.60 -5.71
C LEU A 241 -19.56 19.10 -5.54
N GLU A 242 -20.79 18.65 -5.39
CA GLU A 242 -21.11 17.25 -5.24
C GLU A 242 -20.80 16.46 -6.52
N GLY A 243 -20.06 15.37 -6.38
CA GLY A 243 -19.62 14.57 -7.52
C GLY A 243 -18.59 15.25 -8.44
N ASN A 244 -18.10 16.43 -8.05
CA ASN A 244 -17.11 17.19 -8.80
C ASN A 244 -15.69 16.71 -8.47
N ALA A 245 -15.14 15.85 -9.33
CA ALA A 245 -13.79 15.30 -9.14
C ALA A 245 -12.70 16.39 -9.08
N VAL A 246 -12.86 17.50 -9.80
CA VAL A 246 -11.88 18.59 -9.83
C VAL A 246 -11.70 19.18 -8.43
N PHE A 247 -12.80 19.47 -7.73
CA PHE A 247 -12.75 20.03 -6.37
C PHE A 247 -12.27 18.99 -5.35
N THR A 248 -12.64 17.72 -5.49
CA THR A 248 -12.10 16.64 -4.64
C THR A 248 -10.58 16.54 -4.75
N TYR A 249 -10.03 16.67 -5.96
CA TYR A 249 -8.58 16.67 -6.15
C TYR A 249 -7.93 17.97 -5.64
N LEU A 250 -8.58 19.12 -5.78
CA LEU A 250 -8.10 20.36 -5.17
C LEU A 250 -8.07 20.26 -3.64
N GLU A 251 -9.07 19.62 -3.00
CA GLU A 251 -9.03 19.35 -1.56
C GLU A 251 -7.83 18.48 -1.15
N ALA A 252 -7.48 17.50 -1.99
CA ALA A 252 -6.40 16.58 -1.70
C ALA A 252 -5.00 17.19 -1.90
N PHE A 253 -4.85 18.11 -2.85
CA PHE A 253 -3.53 18.52 -3.34
C PHE A 253 -3.25 20.03 -3.28
N SER A 254 -4.27 20.91 -3.20
CA SER A 254 -4.00 22.34 -3.16
C SER A 254 -3.57 22.81 -1.77
N THR A 255 -2.69 23.82 -1.76
CA THR A 255 -2.23 24.50 -0.56
C THR A 255 -2.32 26.02 -0.79
N PRO A 256 -2.29 26.86 0.27
CA PRO A 256 -2.30 28.31 0.11
C PRO A 256 -1.17 28.83 -0.79
N GLU A 257 -0.01 28.18 -0.78
CA GLU A 257 1.13 28.54 -1.61
C GLU A 257 0.82 28.37 -3.10
N TYR A 258 0.08 27.30 -3.47
CA TYR A 258 -0.33 27.08 -4.86
C TYR A 258 -1.36 28.11 -5.32
N PHE A 259 -2.24 28.60 -4.44
CA PHE A 259 -3.11 29.72 -4.77
C PHE A 259 -2.31 30.99 -5.02
N ALA A 260 -1.35 31.32 -4.15
CA ALA A 260 -0.49 32.49 -4.32
C ALA A 260 0.33 32.42 -5.63
N GLU A 261 0.78 31.22 -6.05
CA GLU A 261 1.58 31.04 -7.26
C GLU A 261 0.73 31.01 -8.54
N PHE A 262 -0.41 30.32 -8.55
CA PHE A 262 -1.15 30.01 -9.78
C PHE A 262 -2.50 30.72 -9.93
N TRP A 263 -3.09 31.17 -8.80
CA TRP A 263 -4.38 31.85 -8.82
C TRP A 263 -4.54 32.84 -7.64
N PRO A 264 -3.78 33.97 -7.63
CA PRO A 264 -3.68 34.88 -6.49
C PRO A 264 -4.96 35.65 -6.14
N GLU A 265 -6.02 35.55 -6.97
CA GLU A 265 -7.34 36.12 -6.67
C GLU A 265 -8.00 35.41 -5.47
N PHE A 266 -7.63 34.16 -5.20
CA PHE A 266 -8.11 33.38 -4.06
C PHE A 266 -6.95 33.04 -3.12
N LYS A 267 -7.21 33.05 -1.83
CA LYS A 267 -6.22 32.67 -0.81
C LYS A 267 -6.35 31.22 -0.37
N THR A 268 -7.57 30.70 -0.45
CA THR A 268 -7.92 29.35 0.02
C THR A 268 -8.86 28.64 -0.94
N LEU A 269 -8.94 27.32 -0.81
CA LEU A 269 -9.90 26.52 -1.56
C LEU A 269 -11.34 26.86 -1.19
N ASP A 270 -11.61 27.23 0.06
CA ASP A 270 -12.97 27.59 0.50
C ASP A 270 -13.46 28.86 -0.18
N GLU A 271 -12.61 29.89 -0.31
CA GLU A 271 -12.95 31.09 -1.09
C GLU A 271 -13.28 30.75 -2.56
N LEU A 272 -12.48 29.85 -3.17
CA LEU A 272 -12.74 29.40 -4.54
C LEU A 272 -14.07 28.63 -4.63
N LYS A 273 -14.35 27.73 -3.69
CA LYS A 273 -15.62 26.99 -3.63
C LYS A 273 -16.82 27.91 -3.48
N GLU A 274 -16.76 28.87 -2.57
CA GLU A 274 -17.84 29.86 -2.37
C GLU A 274 -18.13 30.63 -3.65
N GLN A 275 -17.10 31.11 -4.34
CA GLN A 275 -17.28 31.84 -5.59
C GLN A 275 -17.77 30.92 -6.71
N TYR A 276 -17.27 29.69 -6.81
CA TYR A 276 -17.70 28.73 -7.83
C TYR A 276 -19.19 28.39 -7.71
N VAL A 277 -19.70 28.22 -6.48
CA VAL A 277 -21.14 27.98 -6.22
C VAL A 277 -22.00 29.22 -6.53
N LYS A 278 -21.46 30.41 -6.41
CA LYS A 278 -22.17 31.65 -6.81
C LYS A 278 -22.22 31.83 -8.33
N GLY A 279 -21.38 31.16 -9.09
CA GLY A 279 -21.21 31.37 -10.52
C GLY A 279 -20.08 32.37 -10.85
N GLY A 280 -19.84 32.57 -12.13
CA GLY A 280 -18.79 33.48 -12.64
C GLY A 280 -17.41 32.81 -12.83
N ILE A 281 -17.24 31.55 -12.44
CA ILE A 281 -15.98 30.80 -12.64
C ILE A 281 -16.24 29.61 -13.58
N GLY A 282 -15.49 29.55 -14.67
CA GLY A 282 -15.60 28.45 -15.63
C GLY A 282 -14.89 27.18 -15.14
N ASP A 283 -15.50 25.99 -15.42
CA ASP A 283 -14.92 24.67 -15.10
C ASP A 283 -13.52 24.49 -15.70
N GLY A 284 -13.32 25.03 -16.92
CA GLY A 284 -12.03 25.02 -17.59
C GLY A 284 -10.93 25.74 -16.82
N THR A 285 -11.28 26.82 -16.09
CA THR A 285 -10.33 27.57 -15.25
C THR A 285 -9.95 26.76 -14.01
N CYS A 286 -10.93 26.14 -13.33
CA CYS A 286 -10.66 25.24 -12.21
C CYS A 286 -9.77 24.05 -12.63
N LYS A 287 -10.02 23.47 -13.82
CA LYS A 287 -9.17 22.40 -14.37
C LYS A 287 -7.74 22.86 -14.69
N LYS A 288 -7.56 24.08 -15.20
CA LYS A 288 -6.22 24.65 -15.42
C LYS A 288 -5.48 24.81 -14.12
N PHE A 289 -6.14 25.33 -13.09
CA PHE A 289 -5.55 25.49 -11.76
C PHE A 289 -5.18 24.10 -11.18
N LEU A 290 -6.08 23.13 -11.18
CA LEU A 290 -5.78 21.76 -10.74
C LEU A 290 -4.60 21.17 -11.49
N ASN A 291 -4.53 21.37 -12.82
CA ASN A 291 -3.40 20.88 -13.63
C ASN A 291 -2.07 21.50 -13.17
N SER A 292 -2.04 22.80 -12.88
CA SER A 292 -0.83 23.46 -12.36
C SER A 292 -0.43 22.89 -10.99
N VAL A 293 -1.38 22.70 -10.09
CA VAL A 293 -1.17 22.09 -8.76
C VAL A 293 -0.58 20.67 -8.90
N ILE A 294 -1.22 19.81 -9.70
CA ILE A 294 -0.75 18.42 -9.86
C ILE A 294 0.65 18.38 -10.50
N ASN A 295 0.90 19.19 -11.53
CA ASN A 295 2.21 19.20 -12.18
C ASN A 295 3.30 19.70 -11.23
N LYS A 296 3.06 20.79 -10.50
CA LYS A 296 4.02 21.31 -9.51
C LYS A 296 4.37 20.29 -8.43
N MET A 297 3.36 19.54 -7.97
CA MET A 297 3.57 18.45 -7.00
C MET A 297 4.36 17.28 -7.60
N LEU A 298 4.08 16.92 -8.87
CA LEU A 298 4.74 15.79 -9.53
C LEU A 298 6.15 16.10 -10.05
N ASP A 299 6.48 17.36 -10.30
CA ASP A 299 7.81 17.74 -10.87
C ASP A 299 9.01 17.19 -10.09
N PRO A 300 9.10 17.33 -8.76
CA PRO A 300 10.21 16.76 -8.00
C PRO A 300 10.20 15.22 -8.00
N ILE A 301 9.03 14.59 -8.11
CA ILE A 301 8.88 13.14 -8.20
C ILE A 301 9.39 12.65 -9.56
N ARG A 302 9.02 13.32 -10.65
CA ARG A 302 9.47 13.02 -12.01
C ARG A 302 10.98 13.20 -12.17
N ALA A 303 11.53 14.27 -11.58
CA ALA A 303 12.95 14.52 -11.61
C ALA A 303 13.74 13.37 -10.95
N ARG A 304 13.37 12.98 -9.72
CA ARG A 304 13.99 11.83 -9.04
C ARG A 304 13.79 10.52 -9.81
N ARG A 305 12.57 10.31 -10.37
CA ARG A 305 12.31 9.12 -11.18
C ARG A 305 13.26 9.05 -12.37
N HIS A 306 13.44 10.15 -13.06
CA HIS A 306 14.35 10.22 -14.21
C HIS A 306 15.80 9.89 -13.82
N GLU A 307 16.26 10.32 -12.65
CA GLU A 307 17.58 9.97 -12.13
C GLU A 307 17.73 8.46 -11.93
N PHE A 308 16.76 7.81 -11.25
CA PHE A 308 16.78 6.35 -11.04
C PHE A 308 16.62 5.54 -12.32
N GLU A 309 15.87 6.03 -13.30
CA GLU A 309 15.71 5.39 -14.61
C GLU A 309 17.04 5.32 -15.39
N GLN A 310 18.02 6.18 -15.09
CA GLN A 310 19.36 6.12 -15.72
C GLN A 310 20.23 4.99 -15.16
N ASP A 311 19.89 4.44 -13.98
CA ASP A 311 20.67 3.37 -13.35
C ASP A 311 19.76 2.29 -12.74
N ILE A 312 19.09 1.56 -13.60
CA ILE A 312 18.23 0.43 -13.19
C ILE A 312 19.02 -0.67 -12.44
N PRO A 313 20.27 -1.02 -12.80
CA PRO A 313 21.09 -1.91 -12.00
C PRO A 313 21.21 -1.50 -10.53
N GLU A 314 21.37 -0.20 -10.23
CA GLU A 314 21.43 0.29 -8.86
C GLU A 314 20.08 0.14 -8.14
N VAL A 315 18.94 0.37 -8.81
CA VAL A 315 17.61 0.10 -8.27
C VAL A 315 17.49 -1.36 -7.83
N PHE A 316 17.97 -2.31 -8.65
CA PHE A 316 17.96 -3.73 -8.27
C PHE A 316 18.96 -4.06 -7.16
N ASN A 317 20.12 -3.39 -7.06
CA ASN A 317 21.04 -3.53 -5.94
C ASN A 317 20.40 -3.09 -4.62
N ILE A 318 19.66 -1.98 -4.62
CA ILE A 318 18.88 -1.50 -3.46
C ILE A 318 17.88 -2.57 -3.02
N LEU A 319 17.10 -3.12 -3.96
CA LEU A 319 16.10 -4.16 -3.66
C LEU A 319 16.74 -5.45 -3.16
N LYS A 320 17.86 -5.86 -3.75
CA LYS A 320 18.62 -7.05 -3.34
C LYS A 320 19.10 -6.91 -1.90
N LYS A 321 19.81 -5.82 -1.59
CA LYS A 321 20.32 -5.53 -0.25
C LYS A 321 19.19 -5.46 0.78
N GLY A 322 18.08 -4.77 0.43
CA GLY A 322 16.92 -4.69 1.31
C GLY A 322 16.25 -6.05 1.52
N SER A 323 16.22 -6.91 0.49
CA SER A 323 15.67 -8.27 0.63
C SER A 323 16.57 -9.17 1.49
N GLU A 324 17.90 -9.04 1.39
CA GLU A 324 18.86 -9.75 2.24
C GLU A 324 18.69 -9.33 3.71
N ASP A 325 18.62 -8.02 4.00
CA ASP A 325 18.40 -7.48 5.35
C ASP A 325 17.03 -7.89 5.93
N ALA A 326 15.97 -7.82 5.12
CA ALA A 326 14.63 -8.24 5.52
C ALA A 326 14.58 -9.74 5.82
N ARG A 327 15.24 -10.56 5.01
CA ARG A 327 15.31 -12.02 5.21
C ARG A 327 16.04 -12.37 6.49
N GLU A 328 17.17 -11.72 6.77
CA GLU A 328 17.91 -11.94 8.03
C GLU A 328 17.02 -11.68 9.24
N PHE A 329 16.24 -10.59 9.23
CA PHE A 329 15.30 -10.27 10.30
C PHE A 329 14.18 -11.32 10.42
N ALA A 330 13.57 -11.71 9.31
CA ALA A 330 12.50 -12.71 9.28
C ALA A 330 13.01 -14.09 9.74
N ALA A 331 14.22 -14.48 9.37
CA ALA A 331 14.85 -15.73 9.79
C ALA A 331 15.04 -15.80 11.31
N GLN A 332 15.45 -14.69 11.96
CA GLN A 332 15.55 -14.62 13.43
C GLN A 332 14.18 -14.87 14.09
N THR A 333 13.12 -14.26 13.58
CA THR A 333 11.75 -14.50 14.08
C THR A 333 11.34 -15.96 13.85
N MET A 334 11.69 -16.54 12.70
CA MET A 334 11.35 -17.94 12.39
C MET A 334 12.09 -18.93 13.28
N ASP A 335 13.31 -18.63 13.71
CA ASP A 335 14.02 -19.46 14.68
C ASP A 335 13.31 -19.47 16.04
N GLU A 336 12.80 -18.31 16.49
CA GLU A 336 11.97 -18.22 17.70
C GLU A 336 10.64 -19.00 17.52
N VAL A 337 10.01 -18.89 16.35
CA VAL A 337 8.77 -19.62 16.01
C VAL A 337 8.98 -21.12 16.06
N ARG A 338 10.02 -21.63 15.37
CA ARG A 338 10.33 -23.07 15.33
C ARG A 338 10.62 -23.59 16.74
N LYS A 339 11.36 -22.84 17.54
CA LYS A 339 11.66 -23.16 18.94
C LYS A 339 10.39 -23.21 19.80
N ALA A 340 9.53 -22.21 19.68
CA ALA A 340 8.24 -22.17 20.37
C ALA A 340 7.34 -23.35 20.02
N MET A 341 7.33 -23.78 18.74
CA MET A 341 6.60 -24.93 18.23
C MET A 341 7.28 -26.28 18.53
N ARG A 342 8.51 -26.27 19.08
CA ARG A 342 9.34 -27.46 19.35
C ARG A 342 9.61 -28.31 18.10
N ILE A 343 9.86 -27.65 16.98
CA ILE A 343 10.23 -28.27 15.70
C ILE A 343 11.66 -27.96 15.27
N ASP A 344 12.44 -27.42 16.20
CA ASP A 344 13.87 -27.11 16.07
C ASP A 344 14.77 -28.30 16.45
N TYR A 345 14.38 -29.49 16.02
CA TYR A 345 14.90 -30.80 16.41
C TYR A 345 16.41 -30.89 16.52
N PHE A 346 17.16 -30.25 15.64
CA PHE A 346 18.64 -30.37 15.60
C PHE A 346 19.34 -29.36 16.51
N SER A 347 18.66 -28.32 16.96
CA SER A 347 19.17 -27.32 17.90
C SER A 347 18.76 -27.61 19.37
N ASP A 348 17.82 -28.54 19.59
CA ASP A 348 17.42 -29.00 20.94
C ASP A 348 18.27 -30.19 21.41
N ALA A 349 19.43 -29.89 21.97
CA ALA A 349 20.35 -30.92 22.51
C ALA A 349 19.69 -31.79 23.59
N ALA A 350 18.87 -31.18 24.46
CA ALA A 350 18.19 -31.91 25.53
C ALA A 350 17.19 -32.93 24.98
N TYR A 351 16.45 -32.58 23.92
CA TYR A 351 15.58 -33.51 23.22
C TYR A 351 16.36 -34.68 22.62
N ILE A 352 17.49 -34.42 21.98
CA ILE A 352 18.33 -35.47 21.38
C ILE A 352 18.83 -36.43 22.45
N GLU A 353 19.32 -35.91 23.59
CA GLU A 353 19.80 -36.71 24.73
C GLU A 353 18.67 -37.56 25.33
N GLU A 354 17.47 -36.97 25.50
CA GLU A 354 16.29 -37.70 25.99
C GLU A 354 15.92 -38.86 25.05
N GLN A 355 15.89 -38.61 23.75
CA GLN A 355 15.59 -39.68 22.77
C GLN A 355 16.70 -40.76 22.77
N ALA A 356 17.97 -40.36 22.82
CA ALA A 356 19.06 -41.30 22.92
C ALA A 356 18.96 -42.19 24.16
N ALA A 357 18.54 -41.65 25.31
CA ALA A 357 18.32 -42.40 26.54
C ALA A 357 17.16 -43.41 26.40
N LYS A 358 16.06 -43.06 25.72
CA LYS A 358 14.90 -43.97 25.51
C LYS A 358 15.21 -45.19 24.65
N PHE A 359 16.17 -45.12 23.73
CA PHE A 359 16.55 -46.18 22.83
C PHE A 359 17.87 -46.88 23.15
N LYS A 360 18.52 -46.53 24.30
CA LYS A 360 19.63 -47.33 24.86
C LYS A 360 19.04 -48.62 25.42
N ILE A 361 19.38 -49.76 24.78
CA ILE A 361 19.12 -51.14 25.26
C ILE A 361 20.06 -51.49 26.37
#